data_a187f0c7df86cb137ce4779f776c2828
#
_entry.id   a187f0c7df86cb137ce4779f776c2828
#
_cell.length_a   1.000
_cell.length_b   1.000
_cell.length_c   1.000
_cell.angle_alpha   90.00
_cell.angle_beta   90.00
_cell.angle_gamma   90.00
#
_symmetry.space_group_name_H-M   'P 1'
#
loop_
_entity.id
_entity.type
_entity.pdbx_description
1 polymer ?
#
loop_
_entity_poly.entity_id
_entity_poly.type
_entity_poly.pdbx_seq_one_letter_code
_entity_poly.pdbx_strand_id
1 'polypeptide(L)'
;MGAGSRIRSYQYLPYLAADGIRVTVAPLLDDEYLRGLYVGLYAGRGGRIWAGLRAYAGRLRVLAGCRKFDLVWVEDEILPFAPALVERLFARVGVPYLVDYDDAVFHGYENHRQPLVRALLARKIDAVMRRARLVTVGNDYLAERARSARARRRPAANGRGPGAL
;
A
#
# COMPACT_ATOMS: atom_id res chain seq x y z
N MET A 1 -0.23 -8.05 -16.28
CA MET A 1 -1.31 -7.65 -15.35
C MET A 1 -1.69 -8.84 -14.51
N GLY A 2 -1.59 -8.76 -13.17
CA GLY A 2 -1.95 -9.85 -12.25
C GLY A 2 -3.45 -10.12 -12.26
N ALA A 3 -3.86 -11.38 -12.00
CA ALA A 3 -5.27 -11.76 -11.95
C ALA A 3 -6.01 -11.03 -10.81
N GLY A 4 -5.38 -10.84 -9.66
CA GLY A 4 -5.94 -10.14 -8.51
C GLY A 4 -6.33 -8.69 -8.81
N SER A 5 -5.41 -7.90 -9.36
CA SER A 5 -5.69 -6.50 -9.72
C SER A 5 -6.81 -6.36 -10.75
N ARG A 6 -6.95 -7.34 -11.66
CA ARG A 6 -8.02 -7.33 -12.66
C ARG A 6 -9.40 -7.46 -12.01
N ILE A 7 -9.52 -8.33 -11.01
CA ILE A 7 -10.80 -8.60 -10.32
C ILE A 7 -11.12 -7.49 -9.31
N ARG A 8 -10.12 -6.94 -8.62
CA ARG A 8 -10.34 -6.01 -7.50
C ARG A 8 -10.40 -4.54 -7.91
N SER A 9 -9.74 -4.14 -8.98
CA SER A 9 -9.65 -2.72 -9.34
C SER A 9 -10.10 -2.45 -10.77
N TYR A 10 -9.51 -3.12 -11.75
CA TYR A 10 -9.71 -2.78 -13.15
C TYR A 10 -11.15 -2.97 -13.65
N GLN A 11 -11.88 -3.94 -13.11
CA GLN A 11 -13.30 -4.14 -13.47
C GLN A 11 -14.19 -2.95 -13.09
N TYR A 12 -13.78 -2.13 -12.13
CA TYR A 12 -14.55 -0.98 -11.69
C TYR A 12 -14.25 0.30 -12.48
N LEU A 13 -13.18 0.33 -13.27
CA LEU A 13 -12.79 1.51 -14.05
C LEU A 13 -13.89 2.07 -14.95
N PRO A 14 -14.68 1.24 -15.69
CA PRO A 14 -15.78 1.75 -16.51
C PRO A 14 -16.88 2.43 -15.69
N TYR A 15 -17.19 1.89 -14.52
CA TYR A 15 -18.20 2.45 -13.61
C TYR A 15 -17.74 3.77 -13.00
N LEU A 16 -16.47 3.83 -12.56
CA LEU A 16 -15.88 5.06 -12.05
C LEU A 16 -15.85 6.15 -13.12
N ALA A 17 -15.54 5.79 -14.37
CA ALA A 17 -15.58 6.74 -15.48
C ALA A 17 -17.00 7.24 -15.78
N ALA A 18 -18.00 6.38 -15.69
CA ALA A 18 -19.41 6.75 -15.85
C ALA A 18 -19.88 7.76 -14.78
N ASP A 19 -19.33 7.64 -13.57
CA ASP A 19 -19.57 8.58 -12.45
C ASP A 19 -18.68 9.84 -12.52
N GLY A 20 -17.97 10.07 -13.63
CA GLY A 20 -17.12 11.25 -13.83
C GLY A 20 -15.79 11.21 -13.10
N ILE A 21 -15.38 10.07 -12.54
CA ILE A 21 -14.12 9.89 -11.83
C ILE A 21 -13.02 9.56 -12.83
N ARG A 22 -12.00 10.41 -12.91
CA ARG A 22 -10.82 10.19 -13.76
C ARG A 22 -9.79 9.36 -13.00
N VAL A 23 -9.49 8.16 -13.49
CA VAL A 23 -8.53 7.26 -12.89
C VAL A 23 -7.22 7.25 -13.67
N THR A 24 -6.11 7.42 -12.96
CA THR A 24 -4.76 7.20 -13.49
C THR A 24 -4.20 5.93 -12.87
N VAL A 25 -4.00 4.91 -13.69
CA VAL A 25 -3.43 3.63 -13.23
C VAL A 25 -1.90 3.71 -13.28
N ALA A 26 -1.25 3.35 -12.18
CA ALA A 26 0.21 3.37 -12.05
C ALA A 26 0.71 2.04 -11.45
N PRO A 27 0.85 0.96 -12.23
CA PRO A 27 1.38 -0.30 -11.72
C PRO A 27 2.85 -0.15 -11.29
N LEU A 28 3.26 -0.87 -10.25
CA LEU A 28 4.67 -0.91 -9.84
C LEU A 28 5.52 -1.66 -10.88
N LEU A 29 4.98 -2.76 -11.38
CA LEU A 29 5.58 -3.58 -12.43
C LEU A 29 4.71 -3.46 -13.67
N ASP A 30 5.26 -2.89 -14.72
CA ASP A 30 4.57 -2.74 -16.00
C ASP A 30 4.54 -4.04 -16.81
N ASP A 31 3.76 -4.04 -17.88
CA ASP A 31 3.64 -5.22 -18.76
C ASP A 31 4.97 -5.54 -19.48
N GLU A 32 5.82 -4.54 -19.70
CA GLU A 32 7.15 -4.71 -20.28
C GLU A 32 8.05 -5.51 -19.33
N TYR A 33 8.03 -5.15 -18.04
CA TYR A 33 8.75 -5.91 -17.01
C TYR A 33 8.27 -7.36 -16.93
N LEU A 34 6.96 -7.56 -16.91
CA LEU A 34 6.40 -8.91 -16.84
C LEU A 34 6.78 -9.74 -18.07
N ARG A 35 6.70 -9.18 -19.27
CA ARG A 35 7.18 -9.85 -20.48
C ARG A 35 8.66 -10.18 -20.40
N GLY A 36 9.50 -9.23 -19.98
CA GLY A 36 10.93 -9.43 -19.79
C GLY A 36 11.25 -10.54 -18.79
N LEU A 37 10.46 -10.68 -17.73
CA LEU A 37 10.57 -11.77 -16.77
C LEU A 37 10.29 -13.13 -17.41
N TYR A 38 9.18 -13.22 -18.20
CA TYR A 38 8.78 -14.46 -18.89
C TYR A 38 9.80 -14.90 -19.96
N VAL A 39 10.41 -13.96 -20.69
CA VAL A 39 11.43 -14.28 -21.71
C VAL A 39 12.84 -14.37 -21.12
N GLY A 40 13.00 -14.30 -19.79
CA GLY A 40 14.30 -14.45 -19.13
C GLY A 40 15.24 -13.24 -19.30
N LEU A 41 14.75 -12.09 -19.75
CA LEU A 41 15.57 -10.89 -19.99
C LEU A 41 16.26 -10.38 -18.71
N TYR A 42 15.68 -10.67 -17.55
CA TYR A 42 16.22 -10.34 -16.23
C TYR A 42 16.83 -11.58 -15.55
N ALA A 43 17.37 -12.52 -16.33
CA ALA A 43 18.09 -13.67 -15.82
C ALA A 43 19.33 -13.17 -15.06
N GLY A 44 19.43 -13.58 -13.78
CA GLY A 44 20.53 -13.17 -12.92
C GLY A 44 20.18 -12.06 -11.91
N ARG A 45 21.05 -11.96 -10.89
CA ARG A 45 20.85 -11.06 -9.74
C ARG A 45 20.86 -9.58 -10.15
N GLY A 46 21.78 -9.20 -11.05
CA GLY A 46 21.93 -7.81 -11.51
C GLY A 46 20.69 -7.32 -12.28
N GLY A 47 20.15 -8.12 -13.20
CA GLY A 47 18.97 -7.78 -13.98
C GLY A 47 17.73 -7.52 -13.11
N ARG A 48 17.50 -8.37 -12.09
CA ARG A 48 16.38 -8.20 -11.15
C ARG A 48 16.51 -6.95 -10.28
N ILE A 49 17.74 -6.64 -9.82
CA ILE A 49 18.00 -5.44 -9.03
C ILE A 49 17.74 -4.20 -9.88
N TRP A 50 18.26 -4.15 -11.10
CA TRP A 50 18.06 -3.04 -12.03
C TRP A 50 16.58 -2.80 -12.35
N ALA A 51 15.86 -3.87 -12.64
CA ALA A 51 14.43 -3.80 -12.90
C ALA A 51 13.63 -3.30 -11.68
N GLY A 52 14.00 -3.75 -10.48
CA GLY A 52 13.44 -3.23 -9.22
C GLY A 52 13.70 -1.73 -9.04
N LEU A 53 14.93 -1.28 -9.23
CA LEU A 53 15.30 0.15 -9.14
C LEU A 53 14.52 1.00 -10.15
N ARG A 54 14.37 0.53 -11.38
CA ARG A 54 13.57 1.21 -12.41
C ARG A 54 12.10 1.32 -12.00
N ALA A 55 11.51 0.24 -11.49
CA ALA A 55 10.14 0.22 -11.00
C ALA A 55 9.93 1.23 -9.86
N TYR A 56 10.85 1.28 -8.90
CA TYR A 56 10.82 2.25 -7.81
C TYR A 56 10.98 3.68 -8.31
N ALA A 57 11.90 3.94 -9.22
CA ALA A 57 12.09 5.27 -9.81
C ALA A 57 10.82 5.74 -10.55
N GLY A 58 10.18 4.85 -11.31
CA GLY A 58 8.89 5.12 -11.96
C GLY A 58 7.81 5.47 -10.94
N ARG A 59 7.69 4.68 -9.88
CA ARG A 59 6.75 4.92 -8.79
C ARG A 59 7.00 6.26 -8.10
N LEU A 60 8.25 6.59 -7.81
CA LEU A 60 8.61 7.86 -7.17
C LEU A 60 8.28 9.07 -8.06
N ARG A 61 8.42 8.97 -9.38
CA ARG A 61 7.97 10.03 -10.31
C ARG A 61 6.46 10.27 -10.23
N VAL A 62 5.65 9.20 -10.18
CA VAL A 62 4.19 9.32 -10.01
C VAL A 62 3.86 9.96 -8.66
N LEU A 63 4.55 9.53 -7.61
CA LEU A 63 4.35 10.04 -6.25
C LEU A 63 4.75 11.52 -6.10
N ALA A 64 5.75 11.98 -6.85
CA ALA A 64 6.13 13.41 -6.87
C ALA A 64 5.00 14.32 -7.35
N GLY A 65 4.11 13.79 -8.23
CA GLY A 65 2.91 14.49 -8.69
C GLY A 65 1.62 14.14 -7.93
N CYS A 66 1.70 13.49 -6.77
CA CYS A 66 0.52 12.97 -6.08
C CYS A 66 -0.49 14.05 -5.64
N ARG A 67 -0.04 15.30 -5.42
CA ARG A 67 -0.91 16.43 -5.04
C ARG A 67 -1.99 16.79 -6.07
N LYS A 68 -1.85 16.33 -7.31
CA LYS A 68 -2.87 16.54 -8.36
C LYS A 68 -4.04 15.57 -8.28
N PHE A 69 -3.97 14.58 -7.39
CA PHE A 69 -5.02 13.59 -7.18
C PHE A 69 -5.83 13.91 -5.92
N ASP A 70 -7.14 13.77 -6.01
CA ASP A 70 -8.06 13.93 -4.88
C ASP A 70 -7.99 12.73 -3.93
N LEU A 71 -7.64 11.56 -4.45
CA LEU A 71 -7.52 10.31 -3.72
C LEU A 71 -6.49 9.39 -4.40
N VAL A 72 -5.74 8.65 -3.58
CA VAL A 72 -4.86 7.57 -4.05
C VAL A 72 -5.42 6.24 -3.57
N TRP A 73 -5.68 5.33 -4.51
CA TRP A 73 -6.05 3.95 -4.18
C TRP A 73 -4.81 3.06 -4.32
N VAL A 74 -4.48 2.37 -3.25
CA VAL A 74 -3.30 1.50 -3.14
C VAL A 74 -3.76 0.06 -3.00
N GLU A 75 -3.31 -0.82 -3.87
CA GLU A 75 -3.37 -2.26 -3.69
C GLU A 75 -2.12 -2.71 -2.94
N ASP A 76 -2.31 -3.34 -1.79
CA ASP A 76 -1.27 -3.83 -0.88
C ASP A 76 -0.27 -2.74 -0.44
N GLU A 77 0.72 -2.43 -1.27
CA GLU A 77 1.83 -1.57 -0.89
C GLU A 77 2.25 -0.59 -2.00
N ILE A 78 2.55 0.64 -1.60
CA ILE A 78 3.12 1.62 -2.55
C ILE A 78 4.54 1.23 -2.93
N LEU A 79 5.38 0.94 -1.93
CA LEU A 79 6.77 0.51 -2.10
C LEU A 79 7.04 -0.73 -1.23
N PRO A 80 6.97 -1.95 -1.78
CA PRO A 80 7.36 -3.18 -1.08
C PRO A 80 8.77 -3.08 -0.50
N PHE A 81 9.04 -3.69 0.63
CA PHE A 81 10.34 -3.67 1.32
C PHE A 81 10.94 -2.30 1.67
N ALA A 82 10.19 -1.21 1.48
CA ALA A 82 10.54 0.11 1.99
C ALA A 82 9.72 0.44 3.24
N PRO A 83 10.25 1.20 4.21
CA PRO A 83 9.46 1.70 5.34
C PRO A 83 8.26 2.54 4.89
N ALA A 84 7.22 2.65 5.74
CA ALA A 84 6.00 3.42 5.46
C ALA A 84 6.25 4.95 5.42
N LEU A 85 7.27 5.39 4.68
CA LEU A 85 7.66 6.81 4.58
C LEU A 85 6.77 7.56 3.60
N VAL A 86 6.38 6.90 2.49
CA VAL A 86 5.52 7.51 1.46
C VAL A 86 4.13 7.74 2.03
N GLU A 87 3.60 6.78 2.76
CA GLU A 87 2.29 6.87 3.40
C GLU A 87 2.28 7.94 4.51
N ARG A 88 3.43 8.15 5.17
CA ARG A 88 3.62 9.30 6.07
C ARG A 88 3.65 10.62 5.31
N LEU A 89 4.26 10.64 4.14
CA LEU A 89 4.31 11.83 3.30
C LEU A 89 2.91 12.22 2.82
N PHE A 90 2.08 11.27 2.39
CA PHE A 90 0.69 11.53 2.02
C PHE A 90 -0.08 12.22 3.14
N ALA A 91 0.07 11.73 4.37
CA ALA A 91 -0.56 12.36 5.53
C ALA A 91 -0.07 13.80 5.77
N ARG A 92 1.20 14.10 5.44
CA ARG A 92 1.77 15.46 5.60
C ARG A 92 1.35 16.41 4.48
N VAL A 93 1.22 15.93 3.25
CA VAL A 93 0.85 16.76 2.10
C VAL A 93 -0.66 16.86 1.89
N GLY A 94 -1.44 16.22 2.76
CA GLY A 94 -2.90 16.29 2.73
C GLY A 94 -3.56 15.45 1.63
N VAL A 95 -2.85 14.51 1.01
CA VAL A 95 -3.43 13.61 0.00
C VAL A 95 -4.01 12.39 0.71
N PRO A 96 -5.35 12.20 0.70
CA PRO A 96 -5.96 11.03 1.29
C PRO A 96 -5.64 9.79 0.45
N TYR A 97 -5.48 8.65 1.12
CA TYR A 97 -5.36 7.38 0.43
C TYR A 97 -6.24 6.32 1.08
N LEU A 98 -6.74 5.42 0.26
CA LEU A 98 -7.32 4.16 0.68
C LEU A 98 -6.36 3.03 0.34
N VAL A 99 -6.42 1.96 1.10
CA VAL A 99 -5.60 0.77 0.87
C VAL A 99 -6.48 -0.47 0.89
N ASP A 100 -6.24 -1.35 -0.07
CA ASP A 100 -6.96 -2.60 -0.25
C ASP A 100 -6.03 -3.78 -0.03
N TYR A 101 -6.41 -4.70 0.86
CA TYR A 101 -5.66 -5.91 1.16
C TYR A 101 -6.49 -7.15 0.85
N ASP A 102 -5.96 -8.03 0.03
CA ASP A 102 -6.50 -9.36 -0.23
C ASP A 102 -5.73 -10.43 0.55
N ASP A 103 -4.43 -10.23 0.63
CA ASP A 103 -3.50 -11.13 1.30
C ASP A 103 -2.93 -10.55 2.60
N ALA A 104 -2.51 -11.44 3.50
CA ALA A 104 -1.86 -11.08 4.74
C ALA A 104 -0.38 -10.73 4.52
N VAL A 105 -0.10 -9.74 3.68
CA VAL A 105 1.27 -9.32 3.28
C VAL A 105 2.18 -8.99 4.47
N PHE A 106 1.61 -8.62 5.62
CA PHE A 106 2.35 -8.35 6.86
C PHE A 106 3.09 -9.58 7.37
N HIS A 107 2.61 -10.80 7.12
CA HIS A 107 3.32 -12.03 7.49
C HIS A 107 4.67 -12.16 6.78
N GLY A 108 4.78 -11.67 5.54
CA GLY A 108 6.04 -11.64 4.82
C GLY A 108 7.12 -10.83 5.55
N TYR A 109 6.73 -9.79 6.28
CA TYR A 109 7.64 -8.96 7.08
C TYR A 109 7.84 -9.50 8.49
N GLU A 110 6.78 -9.94 9.16
CA GLU A 110 6.83 -10.47 10.52
C GLU A 110 7.68 -11.74 10.62
N ASN A 111 7.58 -12.61 9.60
CA ASN A 111 8.27 -13.89 9.53
C ASN A 111 9.49 -13.88 8.59
N HIS A 112 9.97 -12.71 8.19
CA HIS A 112 11.09 -12.61 7.25
C HIS A 112 12.37 -13.22 7.81
N ARG A 113 13.15 -13.94 6.97
CA ARG A 113 14.38 -14.61 7.39
C ARG A 113 15.42 -13.64 7.98
N GLN A 114 15.56 -12.45 7.41
CA GLN A 114 16.52 -11.45 7.84
C GLN A 114 15.99 -10.68 9.06
N PRO A 115 16.71 -10.68 10.21
CA PRO A 115 16.29 -9.96 11.41
C PRO A 115 16.09 -8.45 11.20
N LEU A 116 16.93 -7.85 10.36
CA LEU A 116 16.85 -6.42 10.04
C LEU A 116 15.53 -6.06 9.35
N VAL A 117 15.08 -6.90 8.40
CA VAL A 117 13.78 -6.69 7.72
C VAL A 117 12.64 -6.78 8.74
N ARG A 118 12.66 -7.77 9.64
CA ARG A 118 11.67 -7.87 10.71
C ARG A 118 11.67 -6.64 11.61
N ALA A 119 12.85 -6.22 12.06
CA ALA A 119 12.98 -5.06 12.95
C ALA A 119 12.43 -3.77 12.33
N LEU A 120 12.66 -3.55 11.04
CA LEU A 120 12.28 -2.32 10.35
C LEU A 120 10.87 -2.35 9.77
N LEU A 121 10.39 -3.50 9.31
CA LEU A 121 9.18 -3.60 8.48
C LEU A 121 8.04 -4.43 9.10
N ALA A 122 8.24 -5.16 10.19
CA ALA A 122 7.18 -5.98 10.79
C ALA A 122 5.90 -5.17 11.11
N ARG A 123 6.03 -3.90 11.46
CA ARG A 123 4.90 -3.01 11.75
C ARG A 123 4.55 -2.04 10.61
N LYS A 124 5.12 -2.24 9.42
CA LYS A 124 4.89 -1.36 8.27
C LYS A 124 3.41 -1.32 7.89
N ILE A 125 2.81 -2.47 7.68
CA ILE A 125 1.42 -2.60 7.24
C ILE A 125 0.45 -1.99 8.27
N ASP A 126 0.67 -2.22 9.55
CA ASP A 126 -0.11 -1.54 10.61
C ASP A 126 0.02 -0.02 10.53
N ALA A 127 1.19 0.48 10.20
CA ALA A 127 1.42 1.92 10.05
C ALA A 127 0.73 2.50 8.82
N VAL A 128 0.65 1.74 7.73
CA VAL A 128 -0.11 2.07 6.50
C VAL A 128 -1.60 2.09 6.80
N MET A 129 -2.17 0.99 7.32
CA MET A 129 -3.59 0.88 7.68
C MET A 129 -4.05 1.98 8.63
N ARG A 130 -3.21 2.35 9.60
CA ARG A 130 -3.52 3.37 10.60
C ARG A 130 -3.69 4.77 9.99
N ARG A 131 -2.98 5.07 8.93
CA ARG A 131 -2.99 6.39 8.27
C ARG A 131 -3.95 6.47 7.09
N ALA A 132 -4.36 5.34 6.56
CA ALA A 132 -5.31 5.28 5.45
C ALA A 132 -6.66 5.92 5.83
N ARG A 133 -7.27 6.63 4.88
CA ARG A 133 -8.63 7.15 5.03
C ARG A 133 -9.63 6.00 5.15
N LEU A 134 -9.43 4.96 4.33
CA LEU A 134 -10.21 3.73 4.30
C LEU A 134 -9.27 2.54 4.14
N VAL A 135 -9.60 1.43 4.76
CA VAL A 135 -8.96 0.12 4.54
C VAL A 135 -10.06 -0.83 4.10
N THR A 136 -9.93 -1.37 2.91
CA THR A 136 -10.75 -2.46 2.39
C THR A 136 -9.99 -3.77 2.51
N VAL A 137 -10.69 -4.85 2.76
CA VAL A 137 -10.07 -6.16 3.04
C VAL A 137 -10.92 -7.30 2.50
N GLY A 138 -10.27 -8.38 2.10
CA GLY A 138 -10.93 -9.54 1.50
C GLY A 138 -11.57 -10.50 2.48
N ASN A 139 -11.25 -10.44 3.79
CA ASN A 139 -11.76 -11.38 4.78
C ASN A 139 -11.72 -10.82 6.22
N ASP A 140 -12.37 -11.52 7.15
CA ASP A 140 -12.51 -11.10 8.56
C ASP A 140 -11.17 -11.09 9.31
N TYR A 141 -10.25 -11.96 8.96
CA TYR A 141 -8.91 -11.98 9.56
C TYR A 141 -8.15 -10.66 9.30
N LEU A 142 -8.18 -10.19 8.06
CA LEU A 142 -7.59 -8.89 7.67
C LEU A 142 -8.37 -7.73 8.29
N ALA A 143 -9.70 -7.85 8.41
CA ALA A 143 -10.54 -6.84 9.05
C ALA A 143 -10.18 -6.66 10.52
N GLU A 144 -9.94 -7.74 11.25
CA GLU A 144 -9.50 -7.68 12.65
C GLU A 144 -8.13 -7.01 12.79
N ARG A 145 -7.18 -7.35 11.92
CA ARG A 145 -5.87 -6.68 11.87
C ARG A 145 -6.02 -5.17 11.64
N ALA A 146 -6.86 -4.78 10.68
CA ALA A 146 -7.11 -3.37 10.35
C ALA A 146 -7.73 -2.61 11.53
N ARG A 147 -8.71 -3.20 12.22
CA ARG A 147 -9.32 -2.61 13.43
C ARG A 147 -8.28 -2.42 14.52
N SER A 148 -7.46 -3.44 14.80
CA SER A 148 -6.39 -3.41 15.81
C SER A 148 -5.33 -2.35 15.49
N ALA A 149 -4.92 -2.22 14.22
CA ALA A 149 -3.97 -1.21 13.78
C ALA A 149 -4.53 0.21 13.97
N ARG A 150 -5.82 0.42 13.74
CA ARG A 150 -6.50 1.73 13.88
C ARG A 150 -6.81 2.10 15.32
N ALA A 151 -7.17 1.14 16.16
CA ALA A 151 -7.43 1.36 17.58
C ALA A 151 -6.20 1.95 18.30
N ARG A 152 -5.00 1.56 17.93
CA ARG A 152 -3.73 2.10 18.48
C ARG A 152 -3.48 3.59 18.16
N ARG A 153 -4.32 4.25 17.35
CA ARG A 153 -4.23 5.69 17.06
C ARG A 153 -4.98 6.55 18.09
N ARG A 154 -5.96 6.01 18.80
CA ARG A 154 -6.69 6.76 19.83
C ARG A 154 -5.72 6.97 21.02
N PRO A 155 -5.36 8.22 21.41
CA PRO A 155 -4.81 8.44 22.73
C PRO A 155 -5.86 7.90 23.70
N ALA A 156 -5.38 7.22 24.75
CA ALA A 156 -6.26 6.85 25.85
C ALA A 156 -7.04 8.12 26.24
N ALA A 157 -8.35 8.07 26.15
CA ALA A 157 -9.17 9.13 26.68
C ALA A 157 -8.76 9.24 28.15
N ASN A 158 -8.12 10.34 28.53
CA ASN A 158 -7.87 10.63 29.91
C ASN A 158 -9.23 10.58 30.60
N GLY A 159 -9.45 9.50 31.34
CA GLY A 159 -10.58 9.36 32.21
C GLY A 159 -10.54 10.46 33.28
N ARG A 160 -11.08 11.62 32.93
CA ARG A 160 -11.62 12.50 33.95
C ARG A 160 -12.90 11.83 34.40
N GLY A 161 -12.80 11.11 35.50
CA GLY A 161 -13.95 10.68 36.25
C GLY A 161 -14.85 11.89 36.51
N PRO A 162 -16.18 11.71 36.54
CA PRO A 162 -17.08 12.76 36.99
C PRO A 162 -16.67 13.14 38.42
N GLY A 163 -16.30 14.40 38.60
CA GLY A 163 -15.94 14.97 39.88
C GLY A 163 -17.07 14.76 40.88
N ALA A 164 -16.71 14.22 42.03
CA ALA A 164 -17.50 14.29 43.23
C ALA A 164 -17.78 15.76 43.55
N LEU A 165 -19.06 16.07 43.70
CA LEU A 165 -19.54 17.11 44.55
C LEU A 165 -19.80 16.54 45.95
#